data_6da64dd69b99586f750a21dfe838ca4f
#
_entry.id   6da64dd69b99586f750a21dfe838ca4f
#
_cell.length_a   1.000
_cell.length_b   1.000
_cell.length_c   1.000
_cell.angle_alpha   90.00
_cell.angle_beta   90.00
_cell.angle_gamma   90.00
#
_symmetry.space_group_name_H-M   'P 1'
#
loop_
_entity.id
_entity.type
_entity.pdbx_description
1 polymer ?
#
loop_
_entity_poly.entity_id
_entity_poly.type
_entity_poly.pdbx_seq_one_letter_code
_entity_poly.pdbx_strand_id
1 'polypeptide(L)'
;MATSNVIERLDAEVDDFAKRTKIFTEDSWTPNRCRMFVLQHRQNTRQRNSVLKLKVATNCPIWDIKLDIIHACSQEIIADNEFGGGKPHWKILEDLGVRIGMDRDEIVNATPTPTTQMCWDAWAGLMANSHWLLGLMGNTCSERVNV
;
A
#
# COMPACT_ATOMS: atom_id res chain seq x y z
N MET A 1 -1.00 -21.89 22.01
CA MET A 1 -2.39 -22.12 21.53
C MET A 1 -3.20 -20.83 21.28
N ALA A 2 -2.87 -19.67 21.87
CA ALA A 2 -3.60 -18.43 21.63
C ALA A 2 -3.20 -17.70 20.32
N THR A 3 -1.98 -17.89 19.82
CA THR A 3 -1.43 -17.15 18.67
C THR A 3 -2.01 -17.59 17.33
N SER A 4 -2.27 -18.90 17.13
CA SER A 4 -2.86 -19.42 15.89
C SER A 4 -4.28 -18.84 15.66
N ASN A 5 -5.05 -18.73 16.71
CA ASN A 5 -6.43 -18.22 16.63
C ASN A 5 -6.51 -16.73 16.18
N VAL A 6 -5.55 -15.90 16.55
CA VAL A 6 -5.55 -14.47 16.15
C VAL A 6 -5.18 -14.33 14.66
N ILE A 7 -4.18 -15.07 14.19
CA ILE A 7 -3.78 -15.04 12.77
C ILE A 7 -4.90 -15.60 11.90
N GLU A 8 -5.47 -16.74 12.25
CA GLU A 8 -6.60 -17.34 11.51
C GLU A 8 -7.81 -16.39 11.42
N ARG A 9 -8.10 -15.65 12.48
CA ARG A 9 -9.17 -14.65 12.47
C ARG A 9 -8.84 -13.46 11.57
N LEU A 10 -7.59 -12.97 11.59
CA LEU A 10 -7.16 -11.89 10.70
C LEU A 10 -7.22 -12.33 9.23
N ASP A 11 -6.80 -13.55 8.93
CA ASP A 11 -6.88 -14.11 7.59
C ASP A 11 -8.34 -14.22 7.11
N ALA A 12 -9.24 -14.68 7.96
CA ALA A 12 -10.65 -14.78 7.64
C ALA A 12 -11.29 -13.39 7.35
N GLU A 13 -10.93 -12.35 8.11
CA GLU A 13 -11.40 -10.97 7.87
C GLU A 13 -10.84 -10.40 6.56
N VAL A 14 -9.56 -10.67 6.25
CA VAL A 14 -8.93 -10.27 4.98
C VAL A 14 -9.61 -10.96 3.80
N ASP A 15 -9.86 -12.26 3.88
CA ASP A 15 -10.55 -13.02 2.86
C ASP A 15 -11.99 -12.54 2.62
N ASP A 16 -12.72 -12.24 3.69
CA ASP A 16 -14.08 -11.70 3.60
C ASP A 16 -14.07 -10.31 2.97
N PHE A 17 -13.13 -9.46 3.34
CA PHE A 17 -12.96 -8.14 2.72
C PHE A 17 -12.62 -8.26 1.23
N ALA A 18 -11.69 -9.12 0.84
CA ALA A 18 -11.32 -9.34 -0.55
C ALA A 18 -12.51 -9.82 -1.40
N LYS A 19 -13.32 -10.75 -0.86
CA LYS A 19 -14.54 -11.22 -1.52
C LYS A 19 -15.59 -10.13 -1.71
N ARG A 20 -15.71 -9.20 -0.77
CA ARG A 20 -16.68 -8.10 -0.84
C ARG A 20 -16.26 -6.96 -1.77
N THR A 21 -14.96 -6.72 -1.90
CA THR A 21 -14.48 -5.54 -2.63
C THR A 21 -14.44 -5.70 -4.15
N LYS A 22 -14.44 -6.91 -4.71
CA LYS A 22 -14.46 -7.20 -6.15
C LYS A 22 -13.59 -6.31 -7.05
N ILE A 23 -12.65 -5.57 -6.43
CA ILE A 23 -11.91 -4.51 -7.12
C ILE A 23 -10.85 -5.10 -8.06
N PHE A 24 -10.44 -6.34 -7.78
CA PHE A 24 -9.39 -7.07 -8.49
C PHE A 24 -9.93 -8.22 -9.35
N THR A 25 -11.25 -8.31 -9.57
CA THR A 25 -11.80 -9.29 -10.50
C THR A 25 -11.59 -8.83 -11.95
N GLU A 26 -11.27 -9.75 -12.86
CA GLU A 26 -10.98 -9.44 -14.27
C GLU A 26 -12.09 -8.62 -14.94
N ASP A 27 -13.35 -8.93 -14.65
CA ASP A 27 -14.51 -8.20 -15.18
C ASP A 27 -14.65 -6.76 -14.67
N SER A 28 -13.87 -6.36 -13.67
CA SER A 28 -13.97 -5.02 -13.08
C SER A 28 -13.05 -3.98 -13.74
N TRP A 29 -12.07 -4.40 -14.55
CA TRP A 29 -11.09 -3.52 -15.16
C TRP A 29 -11.59 -2.89 -16.46
N THR A 30 -11.94 -1.61 -16.38
CA THR A 30 -12.21 -0.76 -17.54
C THR A 30 -11.04 0.18 -17.78
N PRO A 31 -10.85 0.76 -19.00
CA PRO A 31 -9.80 1.75 -19.24
C PRO A 31 -9.79 2.91 -18.22
N ASN A 32 -10.96 3.42 -17.87
CA ASN A 32 -11.08 4.49 -16.85
C ASN A 32 -10.66 4.02 -15.46
N ARG A 33 -11.00 2.79 -15.06
CA ARG A 33 -10.53 2.23 -13.78
C ARG A 33 -9.03 2.05 -13.76
N CYS A 34 -8.43 1.56 -14.87
CA CYS A 34 -6.98 1.46 -14.97
C CYS A 34 -6.31 2.82 -14.82
N ARG A 35 -6.82 3.86 -15.50
CA ARG A 35 -6.31 5.24 -15.34
C ARG A 35 -6.43 5.70 -13.89
N MET A 36 -7.59 5.58 -13.28
CA MET A 36 -7.81 5.97 -11.88
C MET A 36 -6.93 5.19 -10.91
N PHE A 37 -6.75 3.90 -11.14
CA PHE A 37 -5.82 3.09 -10.36
C PHE A 37 -4.40 3.65 -10.43
N VAL A 38 -3.87 3.90 -11.62
CA VAL A 38 -2.53 4.47 -11.78
C VAL A 38 -2.42 5.81 -11.04
N LEU A 39 -3.35 6.73 -11.26
CA LEU A 39 -3.31 8.08 -10.68
C LEU A 39 -3.36 8.05 -9.15
N GLN A 40 -4.23 7.23 -8.57
CA GLN A 40 -4.48 7.23 -7.13
C GLN A 40 -3.55 6.27 -6.38
N HIS A 41 -3.29 5.08 -6.94
CA HIS A 41 -2.43 4.09 -6.29
C HIS A 41 -0.96 4.52 -6.28
N ARG A 42 -0.47 5.18 -7.34
CA ARG A 42 0.87 5.78 -7.34
C ARG A 42 1.08 6.73 -6.17
N GLN A 43 0.12 7.59 -5.90
CA GLN A 43 0.20 8.52 -4.79
C GLN A 43 0.16 7.80 -3.45
N ASN A 44 -0.73 6.81 -3.31
CA ASN A 44 -0.83 6.00 -2.11
C ASN A 44 0.51 5.27 -1.82
N THR A 45 1.10 4.62 -2.80
CA THR A 45 2.38 3.92 -2.67
C THR A 45 3.48 4.89 -2.24
N ARG A 46 3.61 6.02 -2.91
CA ARG A 46 4.64 7.01 -2.63
C ARG A 46 4.50 7.62 -1.24
N GLN A 47 3.30 7.99 -0.81
CA GLN A 47 3.08 8.68 0.46
C GLN A 47 2.94 7.71 1.63
N ARG A 48 2.13 6.66 1.50
CA ARG A 48 1.94 5.70 2.57
C ARG A 48 3.24 5.00 2.94
N ASN A 49 3.95 4.46 1.95
CA ASN A 49 5.17 3.71 2.20
C ASN A 49 6.32 4.59 2.65
N SER A 50 6.47 5.78 2.07
CA SER A 50 7.56 6.68 2.42
C SER A 50 7.39 7.40 3.76
N VAL A 51 6.15 7.65 4.18
CA VAL A 51 5.87 8.44 5.39
C VAL A 51 5.30 7.58 6.51
N LEU A 52 4.22 6.84 6.24
CA LEU A 52 3.48 6.14 7.29
C LEU A 52 4.18 4.87 7.76
N LYS A 53 4.73 4.04 6.85
CA LYS A 53 5.54 2.87 7.24
C LYS A 53 6.78 3.28 8.06
N LEU A 54 7.47 4.36 7.67
CA LEU A 54 8.61 4.88 8.43
C LEU A 54 8.20 5.40 9.82
N LYS A 55 6.99 5.94 9.96
CA LYS A 55 6.44 6.30 11.29
C LYS A 55 6.26 5.07 12.18
N VAL A 56 5.72 3.99 11.64
CA VAL A 56 5.60 2.70 12.38
C VAL A 56 6.98 2.20 12.78
N ALA A 57 7.94 2.18 11.86
CA ALA A 57 9.33 1.77 12.15
C ALA A 57 9.97 2.64 13.24
N THR A 58 9.79 3.96 13.18
CA THR A 58 10.34 4.89 14.19
C THR A 58 9.82 4.56 15.58
N ASN A 59 8.54 4.23 15.70
CA ASN A 59 7.88 3.96 16.98
C ASN A 59 8.02 2.51 17.46
N CYS A 60 8.50 1.59 16.60
CA CYS A 60 8.70 0.19 16.95
C CYS A 60 9.91 0.04 17.91
N PRO A 61 9.74 -0.54 19.10
CA PRO A 61 10.85 -0.73 20.05
C PRO A 61 11.68 -1.98 19.76
N ILE A 62 11.21 -2.88 18.87
CA ILE A 62 11.87 -4.15 18.54
C ILE A 62 12.75 -3.93 17.32
N TRP A 63 14.07 -4.03 17.52
CA TRP A 63 15.05 -3.67 16.50
C TRP A 63 14.92 -4.47 15.21
N ASP A 64 14.78 -5.78 15.29
CA ASP A 64 14.67 -6.64 14.11
C ASP A 64 13.42 -6.31 13.28
N ILE A 65 12.26 -6.15 13.94
CA ILE A 65 11.02 -5.74 13.27
C ILE A 65 11.17 -4.34 12.64
N LYS A 66 11.85 -3.43 13.33
CA LYS A 66 12.14 -2.08 12.80
C LYS A 66 12.93 -2.17 11.50
N LEU A 67 13.97 -3.00 11.45
CA LEU A 67 14.81 -3.19 10.27
C LEU A 67 14.01 -3.80 9.12
N ASP A 68 13.17 -4.80 9.39
CA ASP A 68 12.30 -5.41 8.37
C ASP A 68 11.34 -4.38 7.76
N ILE A 69 10.72 -3.52 8.58
CA ILE A 69 9.84 -2.45 8.09
C ILE A 69 10.62 -1.45 7.22
N ILE A 70 11.81 -1.06 7.66
CA ILE A 70 12.67 -0.13 6.90
C ILE A 70 13.09 -0.76 5.57
N HIS A 71 13.47 -2.04 5.58
CA HIS A 71 13.84 -2.78 4.37
C HIS A 71 12.67 -2.82 3.38
N ALA A 72 11.50 -3.26 3.81
CA ALA A 72 10.30 -3.29 2.98
C ALA A 72 9.95 -1.88 2.45
N CYS A 73 10.10 -0.84 3.27
CA CYS A 73 9.88 0.53 2.84
C CYS A 73 10.89 0.97 1.77
N SER A 74 12.15 0.55 1.87
CA SER A 74 13.19 0.89 0.88
C SER A 74 12.92 0.26 -0.49
N GLN A 75 12.38 -0.94 -0.54
CA GLN A 75 11.95 -1.59 -1.80
C GLN A 75 10.86 -0.78 -2.50
N GLU A 76 9.92 -0.25 -1.73
CA GLU A 76 8.79 0.53 -2.25
C GLU A 76 9.18 1.92 -2.79
N ILE A 77 10.13 2.60 -2.13
CA ILE A 77 10.43 4.02 -2.42
C ILE A 77 11.77 4.27 -3.10
N ILE A 78 12.74 3.37 -2.96
CA ILE A 78 14.09 3.53 -3.52
C ILE A 78 14.27 2.59 -4.71
N ALA A 79 14.26 1.28 -4.47
CA ALA A 79 14.42 0.26 -5.49
C ALA A 79 13.97 -1.11 -4.98
N ASP A 80 13.14 -1.78 -5.76
CA ASP A 80 12.83 -3.18 -5.58
C ASP A 80 13.67 -4.03 -6.55
N ASN A 81 14.70 -4.67 -6.02
CA ASN A 81 15.58 -5.53 -6.78
C ASN A 81 15.07 -6.97 -6.90
N GLU A 82 14.07 -7.35 -6.12
CA GLU A 82 13.52 -8.69 -6.12
C GLU A 82 12.42 -8.86 -7.18
N PHE A 83 11.47 -7.94 -7.19
CA PHE A 83 10.28 -8.01 -8.07
C PHE A 83 10.14 -6.81 -9.00
N GLY A 84 10.65 -5.64 -8.61
CA GLY A 84 10.49 -4.39 -9.33
C GLY A 84 11.53 -4.12 -10.44
N GLY A 85 12.47 -5.03 -10.67
CA GLY A 85 13.54 -4.84 -11.66
C GLY A 85 14.42 -3.63 -11.36
N GLY A 86 14.68 -3.34 -10.09
CA GLY A 86 15.48 -2.22 -9.63
C GLY A 86 14.75 -0.88 -9.62
N LYS A 87 13.41 -0.86 -9.79
CA LYS A 87 12.60 0.35 -9.74
C LYS A 87 11.74 0.38 -8.48
N PRO A 88 11.51 1.55 -7.87
CA PRO A 88 10.53 1.67 -6.80
C PRO A 88 9.10 1.48 -7.36
N HIS A 89 8.19 0.98 -6.52
CA HIS A 89 6.83 0.63 -6.96
C HIS A 89 6.06 1.82 -7.56
N TRP A 90 6.21 3.03 -6.99
CA TRP A 90 5.57 4.22 -7.57
C TRP A 90 6.03 4.52 -9.01
N LYS A 91 7.28 4.17 -9.34
CA LYS A 91 7.84 4.35 -10.69
C LYS A 91 7.31 3.31 -11.66
N ILE A 92 7.10 2.07 -11.20
CA ILE A 92 6.45 1.01 -11.99
C ILE A 92 5.04 1.45 -12.40
N LEU A 93 4.30 2.07 -11.48
CA LEU A 93 2.95 2.60 -11.77
C LEU A 93 2.98 3.76 -12.79
N GLU A 94 3.97 4.65 -12.74
CA GLU A 94 4.16 5.67 -13.78
C GLU A 94 4.41 5.04 -15.16
N ASP A 95 5.30 4.07 -15.21
CA ASP A 95 5.64 3.39 -16.46
C ASP A 95 4.44 2.59 -17.02
N LEU A 96 3.65 1.97 -16.13
CA LEU A 96 2.37 1.34 -16.50
C LEU A 96 1.40 2.36 -17.12
N GLY A 97 1.23 3.51 -16.47
CA GLY A 97 0.36 4.57 -16.97
C GLY A 97 0.75 5.04 -18.37
N VAL A 98 2.04 5.29 -18.59
CA VAL A 98 2.54 5.66 -19.93
C VAL A 98 2.30 4.55 -20.96
N ARG A 99 2.49 3.28 -20.60
CA ARG A 99 2.23 2.13 -21.49
C ARG A 99 0.78 1.99 -21.92
N ILE A 100 -0.16 2.39 -21.06
CA ILE A 100 -1.59 2.41 -21.39
C ILE A 100 -2.06 3.73 -22.02
N GLY A 101 -1.12 4.58 -22.44
CA GLY A 101 -1.40 5.79 -23.20
C GLY A 101 -1.72 7.04 -22.38
N MET A 102 -1.38 7.06 -21.09
CA MET A 102 -1.50 8.27 -20.26
C MET A 102 -0.30 9.20 -20.44
N ASP A 103 -0.55 10.50 -20.34
CA ASP A 103 0.52 11.49 -20.29
C ASP A 103 1.27 11.41 -18.96
N ARG A 104 2.60 11.49 -19.00
CA ARG A 104 3.44 11.40 -17.80
C ARG A 104 3.19 12.56 -16.84
N ASP A 105 2.99 13.77 -17.36
CA ASP A 105 2.76 14.94 -16.54
C ASP A 105 1.38 14.87 -15.84
N GLU A 106 0.36 14.29 -16.51
CA GLU A 106 -0.91 13.96 -15.88
C GLU A 106 -0.70 13.04 -14.67
N ILE A 107 0.11 11.98 -14.83
CA ILE A 107 0.35 11.00 -13.76
C ILE A 107 1.11 11.63 -12.59
N VAL A 108 2.16 12.40 -12.89
CA VAL A 108 3.04 12.97 -11.86
C VAL A 108 2.34 14.06 -11.07
N ASN A 109 1.52 14.87 -11.72
CA ASN A 109 0.82 16.00 -11.13
C ASN A 109 -0.60 15.67 -10.62
N ALA A 110 -1.02 14.41 -10.71
CA ALA A 110 -2.32 13.98 -10.20
C ALA A 110 -2.48 14.32 -8.72
N THR A 111 -3.66 14.82 -8.36
CA THR A 111 -4.03 15.06 -6.96
C THR A 111 -4.90 13.94 -6.42
N PRO A 112 -4.89 13.68 -5.11
CA PRO A 112 -5.77 12.68 -4.53
C PRO A 112 -7.24 13.08 -4.70
N THR A 113 -8.07 12.10 -5.03
CA THR A 113 -9.52 12.31 -4.92
C THR A 113 -9.92 12.44 -3.45
N PRO A 114 -11.09 13.00 -3.13
CA PRO A 114 -11.57 13.07 -1.76
C PRO A 114 -11.57 11.70 -1.05
N THR A 115 -11.94 10.63 -1.75
CA THR A 115 -11.92 9.27 -1.20
C THR A 115 -10.48 8.81 -0.91
N THR A 116 -9.53 9.08 -1.80
CA THR A 116 -8.12 8.77 -1.58
C THR A 116 -7.57 9.56 -0.39
N GLN A 117 -7.91 10.84 -0.28
CA GLN A 117 -7.48 11.67 0.85
C GLN A 117 -8.06 11.15 2.17
N MET A 118 -9.35 10.81 2.22
CA MET A 118 -9.96 10.20 3.41
C MET A 118 -9.28 8.89 3.81
N CYS A 119 -8.93 8.06 2.83
CA CYS A 119 -8.17 6.83 3.08
C CYS A 119 -6.81 7.14 3.71
N TRP A 120 -6.09 8.14 3.22
CA TRP A 120 -4.80 8.54 3.80
C TRP A 120 -4.91 9.08 5.20
N ASP A 121 -5.95 9.88 5.49
CA ASP A 121 -6.20 10.43 6.82
C ASP A 121 -6.50 9.30 7.82
N ALA A 122 -7.29 8.31 7.42
CA ALA A 122 -7.54 7.12 8.22
C ALA A 122 -6.25 6.30 8.46
N TRP A 123 -5.43 6.10 7.42
CA TRP A 123 -4.14 5.43 7.53
C TRP A 123 -3.17 6.22 8.42
N ALA A 124 -3.11 7.54 8.30
CA ALA A 124 -2.29 8.37 9.17
C ALA A 124 -2.73 8.25 10.63
N GLY A 125 -4.03 8.22 10.90
CA GLY A 125 -4.57 7.95 12.22
C GLY A 125 -4.09 6.62 12.79
N LEU A 126 -4.16 5.57 11.98
CA LEU A 126 -3.75 4.23 12.40
C LEU A 126 -2.23 4.07 12.52
N MET A 127 -1.46 4.49 11.52
CA MET A 127 -0.03 4.18 11.43
C MET A 127 0.87 5.20 12.12
N ALA A 128 0.48 6.48 12.16
CA ALA A 128 1.31 7.52 12.73
C ALA A 128 0.90 7.92 14.15
N ASN A 129 -0.38 7.80 14.49
CA ASN A 129 -0.94 8.33 15.74
C ASN A 129 -1.41 7.23 16.72
N SER A 130 -1.34 5.96 16.32
CA SER A 130 -1.67 4.81 17.19
C SER A 130 -0.41 4.12 17.71
N HIS A 131 -0.62 3.14 18.58
CA HIS A 131 0.47 2.27 19.00
C HIS A 131 1.09 1.56 17.78
N TRP A 132 2.42 1.48 17.71
CA TRP A 132 3.15 0.95 16.56
C TRP A 132 2.65 -0.44 16.09
N LEU A 133 2.25 -1.30 17.01
CA LEU A 133 1.75 -2.64 16.70
C LEU A 133 0.43 -2.58 15.91
N LEU A 134 -0.46 -1.63 16.25
CA LEU A 134 -1.71 -1.44 15.49
C LEU A 134 -1.41 -0.94 14.06
N GLY A 135 -0.45 -0.02 13.92
CA GLY A 135 0.00 0.44 12.62
C GLY A 135 0.61 -0.68 11.78
N LEU A 136 1.45 -1.52 12.39
CA LEU A 136 2.04 -2.69 11.74
C LEU A 136 0.97 -3.69 11.31
N MET A 137 0.04 -4.04 12.17
CA MET A 137 -1.07 -4.96 11.86
C MET A 137 -1.93 -4.42 10.71
N GLY A 138 -2.32 -3.14 10.76
CA GLY A 138 -3.09 -2.51 9.69
C GLY A 138 -2.37 -2.59 8.35
N ASN A 139 -1.07 -2.29 8.32
CA ASN A 139 -0.27 -2.43 7.11
C ASN A 139 -0.21 -3.89 6.62
N THR A 140 0.05 -4.85 7.51
CA THR A 140 0.13 -6.28 7.16
C THR A 140 -1.19 -6.78 6.58
N CYS A 141 -2.33 -6.44 7.19
CA CYS A 141 -3.65 -6.80 6.66
C CYS A 141 -3.89 -6.21 5.26
N SER A 142 -3.48 -4.96 5.02
CA SER A 142 -3.65 -4.33 3.70
C SER A 142 -2.79 -4.98 2.62
N GLU A 143 -1.58 -5.42 2.96
CA GLU A 143 -0.73 -6.14 1.99
C GLU A 143 -1.30 -7.53 1.66
N ARG A 144 -1.90 -8.22 2.63
CA ARG A 144 -2.53 -9.54 2.41
C ARG A 144 -3.76 -9.50 1.51
N VAL A 145 -4.45 -8.38 1.41
CA VAL A 145 -5.58 -8.19 0.46
C VAL A 145 -5.10 -8.11 -0.99
N ASN A 146 -3.84 -7.75 -1.21
CA ASN A 146 -3.26 -7.50 -2.53
C ASN A 146 -2.52 -8.72 -3.12
N VAL A 147 -2.60 -9.89 -2.48
CA VAL A 147 -1.90 -11.12 -2.89
C VAL A 147 -2.82 -12.04 -3.70
#